data_2a14dc9692093d98f10bcc9a7c16ca3e
#
_entry.id   2a14dc9692093d98f10bcc9a7c16ca3e
#
_cell.length_a   1.000
_cell.length_b   1.000
_cell.length_c   1.000
_cell.angle_alpha   90.00
_cell.angle_beta   90.00
_cell.angle_gamma   90.00
#
_symmetry.space_group_name_H-M   'P 1'
#
loop_
_entity.id
_entity.type
_entity.pdbx_description
1 polymer ?
#
loop_
_entity_poly.entity_id
_entity_poly.type
_entity_poly.pdbx_seq_one_letter_code
_entity_poly.pdbx_strand_id
1 'polypeptide(L)'
;MTMQTQQMTPEPLPARDGCARLPLTYAVEQRLRLVDFLLAQYGSVKRAALMDYFGIGEATATRDFGAYHDIAPGNMALNPSDKTYYRTNAFARVWL
;
A
#
# COMPACT_ATOMS: atom_id res chain seq x y z
N MET A 1 -27.89 -1.39 19.37
CA MET A 1 -27.68 -1.30 19.03
C MET A 1 -27.18 -1.40 18.50
N THR A 2 -27.11 -1.21 18.30
CA THR A 2 -26.70 -1.10 17.65
C THR A 2 -26.14 -1.33 16.84
N MET A 3 -26.08 -1.18 16.64
CA MET A 3 -25.68 -1.22 15.87
C MET A 3 -25.20 -1.51 15.10
N GLN A 4 -25.13 -1.43 15.12
CA GLN A 4 -24.76 -1.60 14.37
C GLN A 4 -24.22 -1.79 13.67
N THR A 5 -24.25 -1.56 13.79
CA THR A 5 -23.75 -1.60 13.10
C THR A 5 -23.23 -2.07 12.30
N GLN A 6 -23.29 -2.15 12.30
CA GLN A 6 -22.90 -2.48 11.59
C GLN A 6 -22.51 -2.79 10.75
N GLN A 7 -22.60 -2.75 10.67
CA GLN A 7 -22.30 -2.94 9.88
C GLN A 7 -21.84 -3.12 9.09
N MET A 8 -21.84 -2.98 8.98
CA MET A 8 -21.40 -2.98 8.27
C MET A 8 -20.89 -3.39 7.60
N THR A 9 -20.82 -3.45 7.37
CA THR A 9 -20.28 -3.77 6.72
C THR A 9 -19.90 -4.21 5.90
N PRO A 10 -19.96 -4.28 5.69
CA PRO A 10 -19.49 -4.58 4.81
C PRO A 10 -19.14 -5.09 3.98
N GLU A 11 -19.24 -5.09 3.38
CA GLU A 11 -18.91 -5.46 2.60
C GLU A 11 -18.50 -5.45 1.77
N PRO A 12 -18.37 -5.47 1.39
CA PRO A 12 -17.74 -5.49 0.57
C PRO A 12 -17.47 -5.57 -0.32
N LEU A 13 -17.21 -5.46 -0.96
CA LEU A 13 -16.80 -5.50 -1.73
C LEU A 13 -16.42 -6.09 -2.47
N PRO A 14 -16.49 -6.06 -2.87
CA PRO A 14 -16.22 -6.66 -3.57
C PRO A 14 -15.59 -6.95 -4.34
N ALA A 15 -15.43 -7.12 -4.73
CA ALA A 15 -14.79 -7.35 -5.28
C ALA A 15 -14.54 -7.24 -6.19
N ARG A 16 -14.24 -6.94 -6.62
CA ARG A 16 -13.91 -6.75 -7.38
C ARG A 16 -13.39 -7.37 -7.92
N ASP A 17 -13.34 -7.58 -8.54
CA ASP A 17 -12.87 -7.96 -8.96
C ASP A 17 -11.91 -8.41 -9.12
N GLY A 18 -11.90 -8.75 -9.57
CA GLY A 18 -11.00 -9.26 -9.79
C GLY A 18 -9.89 -9.24 -9.33
N CYS A 19 -9.85 -8.69 -9.13
CA CYS A 19 -8.86 -8.54 -8.67
C CYS A 19 -8.67 -9.27 -7.67
N ALA A 20 -8.89 -9.92 -7.71
CA ALA A 20 -8.78 -10.61 -6.78
C ALA A 20 -7.97 -10.29 -5.78
N ARG A 21 -7.76 -9.30 -5.74
CA ARG A 21 -6.99 -8.89 -4.78
C ARG A 21 -7.64 -8.90 -3.50
N LEU A 22 -7.00 -9.10 -2.49
CA LEU A 22 -7.54 -9.04 -1.19
C LEU A 22 -8.10 -7.69 -0.90
N PRO A 23 -9.20 -7.58 -0.19
CA PRO A 23 -9.64 -6.30 0.30
C PRO A 23 -8.58 -5.73 1.23
N LEU A 24 -8.37 -4.44 1.18
CA LEU A 24 -7.41 -3.79 2.05
C LEU A 24 -8.03 -3.60 3.43
N THR A 25 -7.33 -4.04 4.45
CA THR A 25 -7.71 -3.70 5.81
C THR A 25 -7.30 -2.26 6.08
N TYR A 26 -7.85 -1.68 7.14
CA TYR A 26 -7.48 -0.33 7.53
C TYR A 26 -5.97 -0.22 7.73
N ALA A 27 -5.39 -1.19 8.44
CA ALA A 27 -3.96 -1.15 8.73
C ALA A 27 -3.12 -1.19 7.46
N VAL A 28 -3.48 -2.08 6.53
CA VAL A 28 -2.76 -2.17 5.27
C VAL A 28 -2.91 -0.88 4.49
N GLU A 29 -4.12 -0.35 4.42
CA GLU A 29 -4.33 0.89 3.67
C GLU A 29 -3.49 2.02 4.23
N GLN A 30 -3.39 2.16 5.55
CA GLN A 30 -2.57 3.21 6.13
C GLN A 30 -1.11 3.07 5.73
N ARG A 31 -0.61 1.84 5.69
CA ARG A 31 0.77 1.61 5.26
C ARG A 31 0.97 1.96 3.80
N LEU A 32 0.00 1.60 2.95
CA LEU A 32 0.12 1.92 1.53
C LEU A 32 -0.01 3.42 1.27
N ARG A 33 -0.82 4.11 2.06
CA ARG A 33 -0.89 5.57 1.97
C ARG A 33 0.44 6.21 2.29
N LEU A 34 1.17 5.66 3.26
CA LEU A 34 2.50 6.19 3.56
C LEU A 34 3.46 5.96 2.40
N VAL A 35 3.42 4.78 1.78
CA VAL A 35 4.25 4.51 0.60
C VAL A 35 3.96 5.55 -0.49
N ASP A 36 2.69 5.78 -0.75
CA ASP A 36 2.27 6.74 -1.77
C ASP A 36 2.78 8.14 -1.45
N PHE A 37 2.64 8.55 -0.20
CA PHE A 37 3.10 9.86 0.25
C PHE A 37 4.62 10.00 0.12
N LEU A 38 5.37 8.99 0.55
CA LEU A 38 6.83 9.07 0.50
C LEU A 38 7.34 9.10 -0.93
N LEU A 39 6.72 8.34 -1.82
CA LEU A 39 7.09 8.41 -3.22
C LEU A 39 6.82 9.80 -3.79
N ALA A 40 5.68 10.39 -3.45
CA ALA A 40 5.35 11.72 -3.94
C ALA A 40 6.30 12.78 -3.40
N GLN A 41 6.65 12.70 -2.12
CA GLN A 41 7.45 13.74 -1.48
C GLN A 41 8.94 13.59 -1.73
N TYR A 42 9.44 12.35 -1.69
CA TYR A 42 10.87 12.13 -1.71
C TYR A 42 11.35 11.38 -2.95
N GLY A 43 10.43 10.84 -3.73
CA GLY A 43 10.81 10.13 -4.94
C GLY A 43 11.28 8.71 -4.70
N SER A 44 11.38 8.26 -3.47
CA SER A 44 11.83 6.90 -3.16
C SER A 44 11.37 6.49 -1.79
N VAL A 45 11.35 5.18 -1.56
CA VAL A 45 10.99 4.64 -0.26
C VAL A 45 11.65 3.28 -0.08
N LYS A 46 12.14 3.00 1.12
CA LYS A 46 12.72 1.71 1.47
C LYS A 46 11.79 0.97 2.41
N ARG A 47 11.92 -0.38 2.39
CA ARG A 47 11.16 -1.18 3.35
C ARG A 47 11.41 -0.76 4.79
N ALA A 48 12.65 -0.39 5.10
CA ALA A 48 12.99 0.01 6.45
C ALA A 48 12.14 1.18 6.94
N ALA A 49 11.80 2.09 6.06
CA ALA A 49 10.95 3.22 6.45
C ALA A 49 9.58 2.74 6.94
N LEU A 50 8.99 1.80 6.22
CA LEU A 50 7.71 1.23 6.61
C LEU A 50 7.81 0.45 7.90
N MET A 51 8.88 -0.35 8.00
CA MET A 51 9.10 -1.18 9.19
C MET A 51 9.27 -0.33 10.44
N ASP A 52 10.05 0.73 10.32
CA ASP A 52 10.32 1.60 11.46
C ASP A 52 9.10 2.41 11.86
N TYR A 53 8.39 2.94 10.87
CA TYR A 53 7.25 3.80 11.16
C TYR A 53 6.10 3.03 11.79
N PHE A 54 5.83 1.82 11.30
CA PHE A 54 4.68 1.04 11.75
C PHE A 54 5.05 -0.09 12.70
N GLY A 55 6.33 -0.35 12.92
CA GLY A 55 6.74 -1.44 13.79
C GLY A 55 6.41 -2.81 13.22
N ILE A 56 6.51 -2.98 11.91
CA ILE A 56 6.21 -4.25 11.25
C ILE A 56 7.48 -4.94 10.81
N GLY A 57 7.37 -6.24 10.55
CA GLY A 57 8.52 -7.01 10.10
C GLY A 57 8.73 -6.92 8.61
N GLU A 58 9.86 -7.49 8.16
CA GLU A 58 10.25 -7.41 6.77
C GLU A 58 9.26 -8.11 5.84
N ALA A 59 8.75 -9.26 6.24
CA ALA A 59 7.81 -10.00 5.40
C ALA A 59 6.53 -9.20 5.18
N THR A 60 6.05 -8.53 6.23
CA THR A 60 4.85 -7.71 6.11
C THR A 60 5.11 -6.52 5.19
N ALA A 61 6.25 -5.85 5.36
CA ALA A 61 6.60 -4.72 4.51
C ALA A 61 6.70 -5.16 3.04
N THR A 62 7.30 -6.31 2.79
CA THR A 62 7.42 -6.82 1.43
C THR A 62 6.03 -7.05 0.81
N ARG A 63 5.11 -7.62 1.59
CA ARG A 63 3.74 -7.83 1.10
C ARG A 63 3.05 -6.50 0.83
N ASP A 64 3.32 -5.50 1.66
CA ASP A 64 2.71 -4.18 1.47
C ASP A 64 3.18 -3.54 0.17
N PHE A 65 4.48 -3.63 -0.12
CA PHE A 65 4.98 -3.11 -1.40
C PHE A 65 4.39 -3.87 -2.58
N GLY A 66 4.22 -5.19 -2.44
CA GLY A 66 3.56 -5.98 -3.46
C GLY A 66 2.13 -5.53 -3.69
N ALA A 67 1.39 -5.26 -2.61
CA ALA A 67 0.02 -4.78 -2.71
C ALA A 67 -0.04 -3.40 -3.37
N TYR A 68 0.88 -2.52 -3.01
CA TYR A 68 0.93 -1.20 -3.65
C TYR A 68 1.22 -1.35 -5.14
N HIS A 69 2.15 -2.22 -5.49
CA HIS A 69 2.47 -2.47 -6.89
C HIS A 69 1.24 -2.99 -7.65
N ASP A 70 0.46 -3.85 -7.02
CA ASP A 70 -0.76 -4.36 -7.66
C ASP A 70 -1.77 -3.26 -7.91
N ILE A 71 -1.87 -2.30 -7.00
CA ILE A 71 -2.83 -1.20 -7.13
C ILE A 71 -2.35 -0.19 -8.17
N ALA A 72 -1.05 0.09 -8.18
CA ALA A 72 -0.49 1.12 -9.03
C ALA A 72 0.81 0.63 -9.67
N PRO A 73 0.72 -0.29 -10.63
CA PRO A 73 1.92 -0.96 -11.16
C PRO A 73 2.91 -0.03 -11.84
N GLY A 74 2.45 1.12 -12.31
CA GLY A 74 3.35 2.06 -12.97
C GLY A 74 4.02 3.06 -12.04
N ASN A 75 3.72 3.03 -10.74
CA ASN A 75 4.17 4.11 -9.87
C ASN A 75 5.60 3.99 -9.35
N MET A 76 6.11 2.78 -9.24
CA MET A 76 7.44 2.61 -8.67
C MET A 76 8.19 1.46 -9.31
N ALA A 77 9.50 1.51 -9.18
CA ALA A 77 10.37 0.43 -9.65
C ALA A 77 11.41 0.16 -8.58
N LEU A 78 11.68 -1.11 -8.34
CA LEU A 78 12.68 -1.52 -7.37
C LEU A 78 14.06 -1.45 -8.01
N ASN A 79 14.98 -0.78 -7.34
CA ASN A 79 16.38 -0.84 -7.72
C ASN A 79 17.03 -1.97 -6.92
N PRO A 80 17.40 -3.07 -7.55
CA PRO A 80 17.93 -4.21 -6.79
C PRO A 80 19.30 -3.94 -6.18
N SER A 81 19.99 -2.94 -6.67
CA SER A 81 21.32 -2.63 -6.17
C SER A 81 21.28 -2.07 -4.74
N ASP A 82 20.38 -1.14 -4.49
CA ASP A 82 20.25 -0.56 -3.14
C ASP A 82 18.95 -0.95 -2.46
N LYS A 83 18.13 -1.76 -3.14
CA LYS A 83 16.88 -2.28 -2.60
C LYS A 83 15.91 -1.17 -2.21
N THR A 84 15.91 -0.11 -3.00
CA THR A 84 15.04 1.03 -2.79
C THR A 84 14.03 1.07 -3.92
N TYR A 85 12.79 1.43 -3.58
CA TYR A 85 11.75 1.62 -4.58
C TYR A 85 11.76 3.08 -5.00
N TYR A 86 11.89 3.32 -6.29
CA TYR A 86 11.96 4.68 -6.83
C TYR A 86 10.70 5.01 -7.61
N ARG A 87 10.25 6.23 -7.46
CA ARG A 87 9.13 6.74 -8.23
C ARG A 87 9.49 6.75 -9.72
N THR A 88 8.54 6.34 -10.55
CA THR A 88 8.74 6.39 -12.00
C THR A 88 8.20 7.70 -12.56
N ASN A 89 8.49 7.96 -13.84
CA ASN A 89 7.92 9.12 -14.52
C ASN A 89 6.41 9.02 -14.69
N ALA A 90 5.87 7.82 -14.56
CA ALA A 90 4.43 7.60 -14.69
C ALA A 90 3.70 7.70 -13.35
N PHE A 91 4.40 8.09 -12.29
CA PHE A 91 3.81 8.13 -10.96
C PHE A 91 2.60 9.06 -10.91
N ALA A 92 1.53 8.56 -10.29
CA ALA A 92 0.36 9.37 -9.98
C ALA A 92 -0.13 8.94 -8.61
N ARG A 93 -0.42 9.92 -7.74
CA ARG A 93 -0.88 9.62 -6.39
C ARG A 93 -2.11 8.72 -6.43
N VAL A 94 -2.12 7.71 -5.57
CA VAL A 94 -3.29 6.85 -5.41
C VAL A 94 -4.25 7.47 -4.39
N TRP A 95 -3.71 7.96 -3.30
CA TRP A 95 -4.51 8.62 -2.26
C TRP A 95 -4.12 10.08 -2.17
N LEU A 96 -5.11 10.95 -2.22
CA LEU A 96 -4.84 12.38 -2.15
C LEU A 96 -5.22 12.97 -0.81
#